data_0309fc80cac19f57938d6f4bc34c1bd1
#
_entry.id   0309fc80cac19f57938d6f4bc34c1bd1
#
_cell.length_a   1.000
_cell.length_b   1.000
_cell.length_c   1.000
_cell.angle_alpha   90.00
_cell.angle_beta   90.00
_cell.angle_gamma   90.00
#
_symmetry.space_group_name_H-M   'P 1'
#
loop_
_entity.id
_entity.type
_entity.pdbx_description
1 polymer ?
#
loop_
_entity_poly.entity_id
_entity_poly.type
_entity_poly.pdbx_seq_one_letter_code
_entity_poly.pdbx_strand_id
1 'polypeptide(L)'
;MVIRNTGLIESGEVIRATVLRMATPIPMLVTSHGYDEITEASVTPEDLPTTELLSRSDVDSAAVLTEPTLAAWGIPFSRCGVEDDPVAAISQTINDAQADQCAGAVIMARSLP
;
A
#
# COMPACT_ATOMS: atom_id res chain seq x y z
N MET A 1 -4.49 1.95 -11.43
CA MET A 1 -5.59 2.19 -10.47
C MET A 1 -5.09 3.06 -9.34
N VAL A 2 -5.85 4.08 -9.00
CA VAL A 2 -5.54 4.95 -7.85
C VAL A 2 -6.55 4.64 -6.75
N ILE A 3 -6.07 4.32 -5.57
CA ILE A 3 -6.94 3.91 -4.46
C ILE A 3 -6.35 4.38 -3.12
N ARG A 4 -7.19 4.79 -2.19
CA ARG A 4 -6.77 5.09 -0.83
C ARG A 4 -6.53 3.79 -0.07
N ASN A 5 -5.65 3.84 0.94
CA ASN A 5 -5.36 2.65 1.75
C ASN A 5 -6.61 2.08 2.43
N THR A 6 -7.55 2.93 2.88
CA THR A 6 -8.82 2.45 3.43
C THR A 6 -9.65 1.75 2.38
N GLY A 7 -9.73 2.31 1.16
CA GLY A 7 -10.44 1.68 0.05
C GLY A 7 -9.80 0.36 -0.39
N LEU A 8 -8.48 0.28 -0.33
CA LEU A 8 -7.76 -0.96 -0.64
C LEU A 8 -8.20 -2.09 0.30
N ILE A 9 -8.27 -1.82 1.58
CA ILE A 9 -8.68 -2.80 2.58
C ILE A 9 -10.15 -3.20 2.37
N GLU A 10 -11.04 -2.23 2.13
CA GLU A 10 -12.45 -2.50 1.85
C GLU A 10 -12.68 -3.30 0.57
N SER A 11 -11.81 -3.13 -0.42
CA SER A 11 -11.93 -3.77 -1.74
C SER A 11 -11.35 -5.19 -1.78
N GLY A 12 -11.01 -5.76 -0.63
CA GLY A 12 -10.31 -7.04 -0.56
C GLY A 12 -10.92 -8.14 -1.41
N GLU A 13 -12.24 -8.28 -1.39
CA GLU A 13 -12.91 -9.32 -2.19
C GLU A 13 -12.83 -9.06 -3.68
N VAL A 14 -12.99 -7.81 -4.13
CA VAL A 14 -12.88 -7.44 -5.53
C VAL A 14 -11.44 -7.69 -6.02
N ILE A 15 -10.46 -7.31 -5.22
CA ILE A 15 -9.05 -7.52 -5.56
C ILE A 15 -8.74 -9.02 -5.61
N ARG A 16 -9.19 -9.79 -4.64
CA ARG A 16 -9.01 -11.24 -4.64
C ARG A 16 -9.63 -11.89 -5.88
N ALA A 17 -10.86 -11.53 -6.20
CA ALA A 17 -11.62 -12.18 -7.27
C ALA A 17 -11.15 -11.78 -8.66
N THR A 18 -10.77 -10.52 -8.85
CA THR A 18 -10.45 -9.99 -10.19
C THR A 18 -8.95 -9.80 -10.42
N VAL A 19 -8.26 -9.17 -9.50
CA VAL A 19 -6.85 -8.83 -9.69
C VAL A 19 -5.95 -10.04 -9.44
N LEU A 20 -6.12 -10.70 -8.30
CA LEU A 20 -5.25 -11.81 -7.91
C LEU A 20 -5.58 -13.10 -8.65
N ARG A 21 -6.84 -13.49 -8.64
CA ARG A 21 -7.25 -14.76 -9.25
C ARG A 21 -7.02 -14.79 -10.75
N MET A 22 -7.25 -13.65 -11.42
CA MET A 22 -7.08 -13.56 -12.87
C MET A 22 -5.67 -13.13 -13.28
N ALA A 23 -4.77 -12.92 -12.32
CA ALA A 23 -3.40 -12.46 -12.54
C ALA A 23 -3.35 -11.22 -13.43
N THR A 24 -4.25 -10.27 -13.18
CA THR A 24 -4.36 -9.06 -13.99
C THR A 24 -3.19 -8.11 -13.67
N PRO A 25 -2.39 -7.69 -14.66
CA PRO A 25 -1.22 -6.84 -14.42
C PRO A 25 -1.62 -5.38 -14.22
N ILE A 26 -2.23 -5.08 -13.09
CA ILE A 26 -2.70 -3.74 -12.75
C ILE A 26 -1.70 -3.06 -11.83
N PRO A 27 -1.08 -1.93 -12.26
CA PRO A 27 -0.33 -1.09 -11.35
C PRO A 27 -1.29 -0.32 -10.44
N MET A 28 -1.01 -0.29 -9.14
CA MET A 28 -1.84 0.40 -8.17
C MET A 28 -1.05 1.53 -7.52
N LEU A 29 -1.63 2.73 -7.55
CA LEU A 29 -1.14 3.86 -6.76
C LEU A 29 -1.98 3.94 -5.50
N VAL A 30 -1.37 3.59 -4.37
CA VAL A 30 -2.05 3.61 -3.08
C VAL A 30 -1.73 4.91 -2.36
N THR A 31 -2.73 5.77 -2.22
CA THR A 31 -2.57 7.00 -1.44
C THR A 31 -2.79 6.66 0.02
N SER A 32 -1.80 6.98 0.85
CA SER A 32 -1.78 6.52 2.23
C SER A 32 -2.09 7.64 3.19
N HIS A 33 -3.17 7.47 3.93
CA HIS A 33 -3.52 8.32 5.04
C HIS A 33 -2.94 7.71 6.32
N GLY A 34 -2.35 8.56 7.17
CA GLY A 34 -1.90 8.12 8.49
C GLY A 34 -0.46 7.65 8.59
N TYR A 35 0.31 7.64 7.51
CA TYR A 35 1.73 7.26 7.57
C TYR A 35 2.55 8.22 8.44
N ASP A 36 2.21 9.50 8.45
CA ASP A 36 2.88 10.47 9.32
C ASP A 36 2.64 10.14 10.80
N GLU A 37 1.43 9.73 11.14
CA GLU A 37 1.07 9.36 12.51
C GLU A 37 1.85 8.16 13.00
N ILE A 38 1.98 7.11 12.19
CA ILE A 38 2.72 5.91 12.58
C ILE A 38 4.23 6.20 12.67
N THR A 39 4.74 7.07 11.81
CA THR A 39 6.13 7.51 11.88
C THR A 39 6.39 8.28 13.17
N GLU A 40 5.53 9.22 13.54
CA GLU A 40 5.63 9.97 14.78
C GLU A 40 5.51 9.08 16.03
N ALA A 41 4.72 8.02 15.93
CA ALA A 41 4.54 7.05 17.02
C ALA A 41 5.64 5.98 17.06
N SER A 42 6.65 6.08 16.18
CA SER A 42 7.75 5.12 16.06
C SER A 42 7.29 3.70 15.72
N VAL A 43 6.19 3.60 14.97
CA VAL A 43 5.67 2.33 14.46
C VAL A 43 6.23 2.09 13.06
N THR A 44 6.76 0.91 12.83
CA THR A 44 7.31 0.52 11.54
C THR A 44 6.20 -0.04 10.65
N PRO A 45 6.02 0.48 9.41
CA PRO A 45 4.91 0.07 8.55
C PRO A 45 4.87 -1.43 8.22
N GLU A 46 6.01 -2.10 8.25
CA GLU A 46 6.11 -3.53 7.99
C GLU A 46 5.92 -4.43 9.22
N ASP A 47 5.78 -3.85 10.41
CA ASP A 47 5.53 -4.63 11.62
C ASP A 47 4.19 -5.35 11.54
N LEU A 48 4.17 -6.58 12.08
CA LEU A 48 2.92 -7.33 12.12
C LEU A 48 1.91 -6.63 13.03
N PRO A 49 0.69 -6.39 12.54
CA PRO A 49 -0.32 -5.73 13.35
C PRO A 49 -0.75 -6.62 14.50
N THR A 50 -0.92 -6.00 15.68
CA THR A 50 -1.46 -6.65 16.87
C THR A 50 -2.73 -5.93 17.28
N THR A 51 -3.57 -6.60 18.06
CA THR A 51 -4.80 -5.99 18.58
C THR A 51 -4.48 -4.74 19.39
N GLU A 52 -3.41 -4.78 20.17
CA GLU A 52 -2.96 -3.63 20.96
C GLU A 52 -2.59 -2.46 20.07
N LEU A 53 -1.77 -2.71 19.02
CA LEU A 53 -1.35 -1.66 18.10
C LEU A 53 -2.53 -1.06 17.33
N LEU A 54 -3.45 -1.91 16.86
CA LEU A 54 -4.61 -1.47 16.08
C LEU A 54 -5.62 -0.66 16.89
N SER A 55 -5.61 -0.80 18.21
CA SER A 55 -6.53 -0.07 19.09
C SER A 55 -5.93 1.21 19.66
N ARG A 56 -4.69 1.55 19.35
CA ARG A 56 -4.07 2.80 19.81
C ARG A 56 -4.70 4.00 19.11
N SER A 57 -4.98 5.05 19.91
CA SER A 57 -5.59 6.27 19.38
C SER A 57 -4.60 7.20 18.69
N ASP A 58 -3.30 6.99 18.87
CA ASP A 58 -2.24 7.81 18.30
C ASP A 58 -1.74 7.30 16.95
N VAL A 59 -2.28 6.21 16.45
CA VAL A 59 -1.92 5.68 15.14
C VAL A 59 -3.18 5.41 14.31
N ASP A 60 -3.05 5.57 13.00
CA ASP A 60 -4.11 5.21 12.06
C ASP A 60 -3.99 3.73 11.74
N SER A 61 -5.01 2.96 12.12
CA SER A 61 -4.98 1.51 11.91
C SER A 61 -4.97 1.12 10.43
N ALA A 62 -5.53 1.94 9.55
CA ALA A 62 -5.45 1.68 8.11
C ALA A 62 -4.00 1.78 7.61
N ALA A 63 -3.22 2.73 8.13
CA ALA A 63 -1.81 2.83 7.79
C ALA A 63 -1.01 1.63 8.30
N VAL A 64 -1.31 1.15 9.50
CA VAL A 64 -0.69 -0.04 10.08
C VAL A 64 -0.98 -1.28 9.22
N LEU A 65 -2.18 -1.40 8.68
CA LEU A 65 -2.62 -2.58 7.93
C LEU A 65 -2.23 -2.56 6.45
N THR A 66 -1.81 -1.43 5.90
CA THR A 66 -1.60 -1.29 4.45
C THR A 66 -0.56 -2.28 3.91
N GLU A 67 0.66 -2.24 4.43
CA GLU A 67 1.73 -3.10 3.93
C GLU A 67 1.53 -4.57 4.28
N PRO A 68 1.14 -4.93 5.51
CA PRO A 68 0.83 -6.33 5.81
C PRO A 68 -0.28 -6.91 4.94
N THR A 69 -1.27 -6.12 4.56
CA THR A 69 -2.35 -6.56 3.66
C THR A 69 -1.81 -6.86 2.26
N LEU A 70 -1.03 -5.96 1.69
CA LEU A 70 -0.41 -6.18 0.38
C LEU A 70 0.50 -7.40 0.40
N ALA A 71 1.30 -7.55 1.45
CA ALA A 71 2.18 -8.70 1.63
C ALA A 71 1.40 -10.01 1.72
N ALA A 72 0.31 -10.02 2.50
CA ALA A 72 -0.56 -11.20 2.64
C ALA A 72 -1.20 -11.60 1.31
N TRP A 73 -1.51 -10.64 0.45
CA TRP A 73 -2.07 -10.90 -0.87
C TRP A 73 -1.02 -11.25 -1.92
N GLY A 74 0.27 -11.19 -1.56
CA GLY A 74 1.35 -11.47 -2.49
C GLY A 74 1.55 -10.40 -3.56
N ILE A 75 1.10 -9.17 -3.31
CA ILE A 75 1.27 -8.06 -4.24
C ILE A 75 2.60 -7.36 -3.95
N PRO A 76 3.56 -7.36 -4.88
CA PRO A 76 4.80 -6.61 -4.70
C PRO A 76 4.51 -5.11 -4.56
N PHE A 77 5.19 -4.45 -3.64
CA PHE A 77 4.98 -3.03 -3.41
C PHE A 77 6.28 -2.32 -3.05
N SER A 78 6.26 -0.99 -3.25
CA SER A 78 7.32 -0.10 -2.80
C SER A 78 6.69 1.12 -2.11
N ARG A 79 7.46 1.79 -1.26
CA ARG A 79 7.06 3.06 -0.65
C ARG A 79 7.73 4.21 -1.36
N CYS A 80 6.97 5.27 -1.63
CA CYS A 80 7.49 6.54 -2.12
C CYS A 80 7.43 7.55 -0.97
N GLY A 81 8.56 7.85 -0.37
CA GLY A 81 8.69 8.80 0.72
C GLY A 81 8.91 10.23 0.23
N VAL A 82 9.17 11.14 1.18
CA VAL A 82 9.32 12.58 0.90
C VAL A 82 10.51 12.84 -0.03
N GLU A 83 11.57 12.07 0.07
CA GLU A 83 12.79 12.27 -0.72
C GLU A 83 12.78 11.53 -2.05
N ASP A 84 11.79 10.68 -2.29
CA ASP A 84 11.70 9.90 -3.51
C ASP A 84 11.00 10.69 -4.63
N ASP A 85 11.35 10.39 -5.88
CA ASP A 85 10.69 10.96 -7.05
C ASP A 85 9.38 10.17 -7.32
N PRO A 86 8.20 10.80 -7.16
CA PRO A 86 6.94 10.10 -7.39
C PRO A 86 6.78 9.58 -8.81
N VAL A 87 7.23 10.35 -9.80
CA VAL A 87 7.11 9.96 -11.21
C VAL A 87 7.93 8.70 -11.49
N ALA A 88 9.16 8.66 -10.98
CA ALA A 88 10.02 7.49 -11.14
C ALA A 88 9.43 6.26 -10.45
N ALA A 89 8.91 6.42 -9.24
CA ALA A 89 8.29 5.33 -8.48
C ALA A 89 7.06 4.75 -9.17
N ILE A 90 6.19 5.62 -9.70
CA ILE A 90 5.00 5.20 -10.42
C ILE A 90 5.39 4.49 -11.73
N SER A 91 6.33 5.05 -12.48
CA SER A 91 6.81 4.46 -13.73
C SER A 91 7.42 3.08 -13.51
N GLN A 92 8.20 2.91 -12.45
CA GLN A 92 8.80 1.63 -12.10
C GLN A 92 7.72 0.59 -11.76
N THR A 93 6.70 1.00 -11.00
CA THR A 93 5.58 0.11 -10.66
C THR A 93 4.83 -0.36 -11.89
N ILE A 94 4.57 0.54 -12.84
CA ILE A 94 3.90 0.19 -14.11
C ILE A 94 4.74 -0.81 -14.88
N ASN A 95 6.05 -0.54 -15.03
CA ASN A 95 6.95 -1.40 -15.77
C ASN A 95 7.07 -2.79 -15.14
N ASP A 96 7.18 -2.85 -13.81
CA ASP A 96 7.30 -4.12 -13.09
C ASP A 96 6.02 -4.95 -13.20
N ALA A 97 4.85 -4.32 -13.10
CA ALA A 97 3.57 -5.02 -13.26
C ALA A 97 3.44 -5.62 -14.66
N GLN A 98 3.84 -4.90 -15.68
CA GLN A 98 3.81 -5.39 -17.05
C GLN A 98 4.84 -6.50 -17.30
N ALA A 99 6.05 -6.36 -16.77
CA ALA A 99 7.09 -7.36 -16.93
C ALA A 99 6.75 -8.66 -16.20
N ASP A 100 6.23 -8.57 -14.99
CA ASP A 100 5.92 -9.71 -14.14
C ASP A 100 4.53 -10.31 -14.42
N GLN A 101 3.72 -9.63 -15.22
CA GLN A 101 2.34 -10.02 -15.55
C GLN A 101 1.50 -10.25 -14.30
N CYS A 102 1.64 -9.37 -13.32
CA CYS A 102 0.88 -9.40 -12.07
C CYS A 102 0.68 -7.98 -11.54
N ALA A 103 -0.22 -7.84 -10.57
CA ALA A 103 -0.42 -6.56 -9.91
C ALA A 103 0.84 -6.14 -9.17
N GLY A 104 1.05 -4.84 -9.12
CA GLY A 104 2.09 -4.22 -8.31
C GLY A 104 1.57 -2.93 -7.71
N ALA A 105 2.14 -2.48 -6.61
CA ALA A 105 1.68 -1.28 -5.91
C ALA A 105 2.82 -0.35 -5.56
N VAL A 106 2.56 0.95 -5.61
CA VAL A 106 3.39 1.96 -4.99
C VAL A 106 2.55 2.69 -3.95
N ILE A 107 3.08 2.78 -2.74
CA ILE A 107 2.42 3.44 -1.62
C ILE A 107 2.99 4.85 -1.52
N MET A 108 2.11 5.84 -1.65
CA MET A 108 2.50 7.24 -1.51
C MET A 108 2.51 7.57 -0.02
N ALA A 109 3.66 7.39 0.62
CA ALA A 109 3.87 7.64 2.04
C ALA A 109 4.20 9.12 2.31
N ARG A 110 3.67 10.00 1.48
CA ARG A 110 3.89 11.45 1.55
C ARG A 110 2.71 12.19 0.95
N SER A 111 2.55 13.45 1.33
CA SER A 111 1.60 14.32 0.66
C SER A 111 2.11 14.63 -0.75
N LEU A 112 1.23 14.53 -1.73
CA LEU A 112 1.54 14.95 -3.10
C LEU A 112 1.44 16.48 -3.19
N PRO A 113 2.32 17.11 -3.99
CA PRO A 113 2.25 18.56 -4.18
C PRO A 113 0.97 19.00 -4.89
#